data_0a43a441ec770426692157c6c9500736
#
_entry.id   0a43a441ec770426692157c6c9500736
#
_cell.length_a   1.000
_cell.length_b   1.000
_cell.length_c   1.000
_cell.angle_alpha   90.00
_cell.angle_beta   90.00
_cell.angle_gamma   90.00
#
_symmetry.space_group_name_H-M   'P 1'
#
loop_
_entity.id
_entity.type
_entity.pdbx_description
1 polymer ?
#
loop_
_entity_poly.entity_id
_entity_poly.type
_entity_poly.pdbx_seq_one_letter_code
_entity_poly.pdbx_strand_id
1 'polypeptide(L)'
;MKHFKISSCFNLHCASKENISEYIRAGLDFYKEHGLDSVDFGTTLLDLSTDNWRPAAEQAAMDAKETGISFGMCHLPFIDGGGAKDEAYLALFDKKMHNAIDAAVILGSPYAVVHPTSPTVPLKAFDRKARYDDVVKHLAPYVEHANRVGLEIVVENMRVIPGMRLSHRYCQTPDELCEVADTFGLGICWDFGHANISGLRQSESLAYVGKRLKVIHINDNTGIDDDHVAPFMGNVDWRDAMHGLALVDYNGPFNFEINTARIPASARPAFANYLTEVAKELISYIE
;
A
#
# COMPACT_ATOMS: atom_id res chain seq x y z
N MET A 1 -3.91 18.37 -19.02
CA MET A 1 -3.45 17.95 -17.67
C MET A 1 -4.13 16.66 -17.29
N LYS A 2 -3.37 15.65 -16.91
CA LYS A 2 -3.92 14.42 -16.32
C LYS A 2 -4.54 14.77 -14.97
N HIS A 3 -5.75 14.29 -14.72
CA HIS A 3 -6.40 14.47 -13.42
C HIS A 3 -6.15 13.21 -12.58
N PHE A 4 -5.24 13.31 -11.61
CA PHE A 4 -5.00 12.25 -10.64
C PHE A 4 -5.95 12.39 -9.44
N LYS A 5 -6.51 11.28 -8.97
CA LYS A 5 -7.19 11.25 -7.67
C LYS A 5 -6.14 11.30 -6.56
N ILE A 6 -6.22 12.29 -5.68
CA ILE A 6 -5.33 12.39 -4.53
C ILE A 6 -5.88 11.51 -3.42
N SER A 7 -5.03 10.63 -2.91
CA SER A 7 -5.35 9.61 -1.91
C SER A 7 -4.33 9.62 -0.78
N SER A 8 -4.69 9.10 0.38
CA SER A 8 -3.74 8.83 1.46
C SER A 8 -4.20 7.65 2.32
N CYS A 9 -3.25 7.03 3.05
CA CYS A 9 -3.58 6.08 4.10
C CYS A 9 -4.59 6.65 5.08
N PHE A 10 -5.55 5.82 5.52
CA PHE A 10 -6.66 6.22 6.38
C PHE A 10 -6.23 6.47 7.83
N ASN A 11 -5.30 7.42 8.03
CA ASN A 11 -4.69 7.73 9.32
C ASN A 11 -4.47 9.23 9.56
N LEU A 12 -4.95 10.11 8.67
CA LEU A 12 -4.77 11.56 8.80
C LEU A 12 -5.67 12.18 9.88
N HIS A 13 -6.85 11.65 10.11
CA HIS A 13 -7.78 12.14 11.12
C HIS A 13 -7.50 11.58 12.52
N CYS A 14 -8.13 12.15 13.53
CA CYS A 14 -7.93 11.82 14.96
C CYS A 14 -9.20 11.47 15.71
N ALA A 15 -10.23 10.95 15.04
CA ALA A 15 -11.44 10.48 15.71
C ALA A 15 -11.15 9.32 16.67
N SER A 16 -12.04 9.10 17.66
CA SER A 16 -11.96 7.94 18.56
C SER A 16 -12.24 6.64 17.83
N LYS A 17 -11.46 5.61 18.12
CA LYS A 17 -11.63 4.25 17.57
C LYS A 17 -12.57 3.37 18.41
N GLU A 18 -13.24 3.91 19.42
CA GLU A 18 -14.18 3.15 20.26
C GLU A 18 -15.37 2.62 19.46
N ASN A 19 -15.85 3.40 18.49
CA ASN A 19 -16.83 2.97 17.50
C ASN A 19 -16.22 3.03 16.10
N ILE A 20 -16.01 1.88 15.48
CA ILE A 20 -15.31 1.80 14.19
C ILE A 20 -16.10 2.50 13.06
N SER A 21 -17.43 2.42 13.06
CA SER A 21 -18.24 3.07 12.02
C SER A 21 -18.18 4.59 12.15
N GLU A 22 -18.27 5.13 13.36
CA GLU A 22 -18.10 6.57 13.61
C GLU A 22 -16.67 7.04 13.27
N TYR A 23 -15.67 6.23 13.60
CA TYR A 23 -14.28 6.50 13.23
C TYR A 23 -14.11 6.60 11.71
N ILE A 24 -14.67 5.65 10.96
CA ILE A 24 -14.58 5.65 9.50
C ILE A 24 -15.34 6.84 8.92
N ARG A 25 -16.55 7.12 9.38
CA ARG A 25 -17.34 8.26 8.91
C ARG A 25 -16.60 9.58 9.14
N ALA A 26 -16.12 9.83 10.34
CA ALA A 26 -15.35 11.03 10.67
C ALA A 26 -14.08 11.18 9.80
N GLY A 27 -13.43 10.06 9.48
CA GLY A 27 -12.30 10.06 8.56
C GLY A 27 -12.70 10.47 7.15
N LEU A 28 -13.76 9.89 6.59
CA LEU A 28 -14.22 10.22 5.24
C LEU A 28 -14.63 11.71 5.15
N ASP A 29 -15.32 12.25 6.16
CA ASP A 29 -15.65 13.67 6.22
C ASP A 29 -14.39 14.54 6.28
N PHE A 30 -13.38 14.16 7.08
CA PHE A 30 -12.08 14.85 7.14
C PHE A 30 -11.36 14.86 5.78
N TYR A 31 -11.32 13.71 5.08
CA TYR A 31 -10.67 13.62 3.76
C TYR A 31 -11.35 14.53 2.75
N LYS A 32 -12.68 14.54 2.73
CA LYS A 32 -13.47 15.45 1.89
C LYS A 32 -13.18 16.93 2.19
N GLU A 33 -13.15 17.31 3.46
CA GLU A 33 -12.89 18.68 3.91
C GLU A 33 -11.51 19.17 3.45
N HIS A 34 -10.53 18.27 3.40
CA HIS A 34 -9.14 18.61 3.05
C HIS A 34 -8.74 18.29 1.60
N GLY A 35 -9.74 18.07 0.72
CA GLY A 35 -9.51 17.97 -0.72
C GLY A 35 -8.82 16.69 -1.18
N LEU A 36 -8.95 15.59 -0.41
CA LEU A 36 -8.59 14.27 -0.88
C LEU A 36 -9.80 13.62 -1.58
N ASP A 37 -9.54 12.83 -2.62
CA ASP A 37 -10.57 12.20 -3.45
C ASP A 37 -10.87 10.75 -3.04
N SER A 38 -9.89 10.11 -2.42
CA SER A 38 -9.98 8.70 -2.02
C SER A 38 -9.09 8.37 -0.83
N VAL A 39 -9.24 7.16 -0.33
CA VAL A 39 -8.44 6.63 0.77
C VAL A 39 -7.80 5.32 0.38
N ASP A 40 -6.61 5.07 0.94
CA ASP A 40 -6.00 3.77 1.08
C ASP A 40 -6.38 3.22 2.46
N PHE A 41 -7.20 2.18 2.48
CA PHE A 41 -7.81 1.67 3.69
C PHE A 41 -7.12 0.41 4.19
N GLY A 42 -6.40 0.53 5.31
CA GLY A 42 -5.87 -0.63 6.01
C GLY A 42 -7.00 -1.51 6.55
N THR A 43 -7.24 -2.66 5.95
CA THR A 43 -8.34 -3.57 6.32
C THR A 43 -8.25 -4.07 7.76
N THR A 44 -7.06 -4.02 8.36
CA THR A 44 -6.83 -4.35 9.78
C THR A 44 -7.50 -3.38 10.77
N LEU A 45 -8.06 -2.28 10.30
CA LEU A 45 -8.95 -1.42 11.10
C LEU A 45 -10.26 -2.13 11.46
N LEU A 46 -10.67 -3.11 10.65
CA LEU A 46 -11.82 -3.95 10.91
C LEU A 46 -11.43 -5.16 11.78
N ASP A 47 -12.36 -5.65 12.60
CA ASP A 47 -12.13 -6.87 13.38
C ASP A 47 -12.25 -8.14 12.50
N LEU A 48 -11.24 -8.35 11.67
CA LEU A 48 -11.18 -9.47 10.71
C LEU A 48 -11.06 -10.85 11.39
N SER A 49 -10.88 -10.91 12.70
CA SER A 49 -10.79 -12.17 13.45
C SER A 49 -12.16 -12.80 13.72
N THR A 50 -13.22 -12.01 13.73
CA THR A 50 -14.62 -12.40 13.92
C THR A 50 -15.45 -12.10 12.68
N ASP A 51 -16.74 -12.30 12.73
CA ASP A 51 -17.64 -11.91 11.62
C ASP A 51 -18.22 -10.49 11.80
N ASN A 52 -17.82 -9.78 12.85
CA ASN A 52 -18.29 -8.43 13.16
C ASN A 52 -17.76 -7.34 12.19
N TRP A 53 -16.76 -7.66 11.37
CA TRP A 53 -16.21 -6.72 10.39
C TRP A 53 -17.21 -6.36 9.28
N ARG A 54 -18.10 -7.30 8.91
CA ARG A 54 -19.00 -7.14 7.75
C ARG A 54 -19.97 -5.97 7.88
N PRO A 55 -20.74 -5.81 8.98
CA PRO A 55 -21.62 -4.66 9.16
C PRO A 55 -20.85 -3.32 9.13
N ALA A 56 -19.64 -3.27 9.68
CA ALA A 56 -18.81 -2.07 9.65
C ALA A 56 -18.34 -1.73 8.21
N ALA A 57 -17.96 -2.73 7.41
CA ALA A 57 -17.60 -2.52 6.01
C ALA A 57 -18.80 -2.07 5.16
N GLU A 58 -19.99 -2.65 5.38
CA GLU A 58 -21.22 -2.25 4.70
C GLU A 58 -21.61 -0.81 5.04
N GLN A 59 -21.52 -0.41 6.32
CA GLN A 59 -21.75 0.98 6.73
C GLN A 59 -20.72 1.93 6.10
N ALA A 60 -19.43 1.56 6.12
CA ALA A 60 -18.38 2.36 5.50
C ALA A 60 -18.59 2.55 3.99
N ALA A 61 -19.10 1.54 3.28
CA ALA A 61 -19.44 1.67 1.86
C ALA A 61 -20.62 2.63 1.62
N MET A 62 -21.59 2.69 2.53
CA MET A 62 -22.68 3.69 2.48
C MET A 62 -22.15 5.09 2.75
N ASP A 63 -21.33 5.25 3.80
CA ASP A 63 -20.74 6.53 4.18
C ASP A 63 -19.84 7.10 3.05
N ALA A 64 -19.10 6.23 2.35
CA ALA A 64 -18.30 6.62 1.20
C ALA A 64 -19.15 7.22 0.07
N LYS A 65 -20.31 6.63 -0.21
CA LYS A 65 -21.27 7.18 -1.21
C LYS A 65 -21.83 8.53 -0.79
N GLU A 66 -22.15 8.72 0.49
CA GLU A 66 -22.69 9.98 1.02
C GLU A 66 -21.64 11.10 1.02
N THR A 67 -20.40 10.78 1.41
CA THR A 67 -19.31 11.76 1.45
C THR A 67 -18.76 12.08 0.06
N GLY A 68 -18.85 11.12 -0.88
CA GLY A 68 -18.23 11.19 -2.19
C GLY A 68 -16.74 10.80 -2.19
N ILE A 69 -16.22 10.32 -1.05
CA ILE A 69 -14.85 9.79 -0.94
C ILE A 69 -14.87 8.30 -1.26
N SER A 70 -13.99 7.85 -2.16
CA SER A 70 -13.91 6.43 -2.53
C SER A 70 -12.81 5.69 -1.76
N PHE A 71 -12.95 4.37 -1.61
CA PHE A 71 -11.83 3.50 -1.22
C PHE A 71 -11.03 3.20 -2.49
N GLY A 72 -9.97 3.99 -2.74
CA GLY A 72 -9.13 3.90 -3.95
C GLY A 72 -8.29 2.63 -3.99
N MET A 73 -7.91 2.13 -2.84
CA MET A 73 -7.28 0.83 -2.62
C MET A 73 -7.51 0.39 -1.17
N CYS A 74 -7.33 -0.91 -0.92
CA CYS A 74 -7.29 -1.47 0.43
C CYS A 74 -5.94 -2.15 0.65
N HIS A 75 -5.32 -1.94 1.81
CA HIS A 75 -4.14 -2.67 2.21
C HIS A 75 -4.54 -3.92 3.00
N LEU A 76 -4.15 -5.11 2.51
CA LEU A 76 -4.44 -6.38 3.16
C LEU A 76 -3.52 -6.60 4.38
N PRO A 77 -3.90 -7.48 5.33
CA PRO A 77 -3.01 -7.87 6.41
C PRO A 77 -1.68 -8.42 5.88
N PHE A 78 -0.60 -8.19 6.60
CA PHE A 78 0.71 -8.73 6.28
C PHE A 78 1.37 -9.35 7.52
N ILE A 79 2.32 -10.25 7.31
CA ILE A 79 3.07 -10.87 8.39
C ILE A 79 4.26 -10.00 8.73
N ASP A 80 4.18 -9.32 9.87
CA ASP A 80 5.30 -8.56 10.41
C ASP A 80 6.34 -9.42 11.09
N GLY A 81 7.60 -9.00 10.96
CA GLY A 81 8.72 -9.44 11.76
C GLY A 81 9.24 -10.83 11.42
N GLY A 82 10.47 -11.05 11.84
CA GLY A 82 11.13 -12.35 11.81
C GLY A 82 10.61 -13.27 12.91
N GLY A 83 10.80 -14.56 12.72
CA GLY A 83 10.48 -15.62 13.68
C GLY A 83 9.41 -16.57 13.17
N ALA A 84 9.48 -17.81 13.67
CA ALA A 84 8.50 -18.83 13.34
C ALA A 84 7.12 -18.42 13.90
N LYS A 85 6.09 -18.52 13.08
CA LYS A 85 4.70 -18.37 13.49
C LYS A 85 4.12 -19.76 13.75
N ASP A 86 3.39 -19.90 14.85
CA ASP A 86 2.71 -21.16 15.14
C ASP A 86 1.48 -21.38 14.24
N GLU A 87 0.94 -22.58 14.27
CA GLU A 87 -0.21 -22.97 13.45
C GLU A 87 -1.45 -22.12 13.75
N ALA A 88 -1.70 -21.75 15.00
CA ALA A 88 -2.85 -20.95 15.40
C ALA A 88 -2.75 -19.53 14.83
N TYR A 89 -1.56 -18.93 14.87
CA TYR A 89 -1.31 -17.63 14.24
C TYR A 89 -1.54 -17.68 12.73
N LEU A 90 -1.00 -18.72 12.06
CA LEU A 90 -1.13 -18.85 10.60
C LEU A 90 -2.60 -19.08 10.18
N ALA A 91 -3.36 -19.90 10.92
CA ALA A 91 -4.78 -20.11 10.67
C ALA A 91 -5.61 -18.83 10.87
N LEU A 92 -5.29 -18.04 11.91
CA LEU A 92 -5.94 -16.75 12.13
C LEU A 92 -5.58 -15.72 11.06
N PHE A 93 -4.32 -15.71 10.64
CA PHE A 93 -3.85 -14.85 9.55
C PHE A 93 -4.57 -15.18 8.23
N ASP A 94 -4.67 -16.47 7.89
CA ASP A 94 -5.39 -16.95 6.71
C ASP A 94 -6.85 -16.50 6.72
N LYS A 95 -7.56 -16.70 7.85
CA LYS A 95 -8.93 -16.18 8.04
C LYS A 95 -9.02 -14.66 7.80
N LYS A 96 -8.09 -13.90 8.38
CA LYS A 96 -8.05 -12.44 8.23
C LYS A 96 -7.83 -12.01 6.79
N MET A 97 -6.95 -12.70 6.05
CA MET A 97 -6.70 -12.41 4.64
C MET A 97 -7.96 -12.60 3.79
N HIS A 98 -8.67 -13.72 3.97
CA HIS A 98 -9.92 -13.98 3.25
C HIS A 98 -10.99 -12.94 3.60
N ASN A 99 -11.18 -12.63 4.88
CA ASN A 99 -12.12 -11.59 5.32
C ASN A 99 -11.74 -10.18 4.80
N ALA A 100 -10.44 -9.88 4.70
CA ALA A 100 -9.96 -8.61 4.16
C ALA A 100 -10.26 -8.46 2.66
N ILE A 101 -10.14 -9.54 1.88
CA ILE A 101 -10.51 -9.58 0.46
C ILE A 101 -12.02 -9.30 0.31
N ASP A 102 -12.86 -9.99 1.08
CA ASP A 102 -14.30 -9.78 1.06
C ASP A 102 -14.67 -8.35 1.52
N ALA A 103 -13.99 -7.82 2.53
CA ALA A 103 -14.18 -6.45 2.98
C ALA A 103 -13.83 -5.42 1.89
N ALA A 104 -12.72 -5.60 1.18
CA ALA A 104 -12.32 -4.73 0.07
C ALA A 104 -13.38 -4.71 -1.05
N VAL A 105 -13.99 -5.86 -1.35
CA VAL A 105 -15.12 -5.95 -2.31
C VAL A 105 -16.33 -5.18 -1.82
N ILE A 106 -16.73 -5.33 -0.54
CA ILE A 106 -17.87 -4.60 0.04
C ILE A 106 -17.61 -3.08 0.02
N LEU A 107 -16.40 -2.65 0.34
CA LEU A 107 -15.97 -1.25 0.29
C LEU A 107 -15.95 -0.68 -1.14
N GLY A 108 -16.05 -1.54 -2.17
CA GLY A 108 -15.98 -1.13 -3.57
C GLY A 108 -14.58 -0.69 -4.00
N SER A 109 -13.55 -1.18 -3.31
CA SER A 109 -12.16 -0.90 -3.66
C SER A 109 -11.79 -1.61 -4.97
N PRO A 110 -11.19 -0.93 -5.96
CA PRO A 110 -10.74 -1.57 -7.18
C PRO A 110 -9.48 -2.43 -6.98
N TYR A 111 -8.68 -2.13 -5.98
CA TYR A 111 -7.40 -2.78 -5.74
C TYR A 111 -7.23 -3.22 -4.29
N ALA A 112 -6.56 -4.36 -4.10
CA ALA A 112 -6.07 -4.79 -2.79
C ALA A 112 -4.55 -4.98 -2.83
N VAL A 113 -3.82 -4.18 -2.05
CA VAL A 113 -2.36 -4.25 -1.93
C VAL A 113 -1.98 -5.43 -1.04
N VAL A 114 -1.04 -6.24 -1.49
CA VAL A 114 -0.52 -7.39 -0.74
C VAL A 114 1.01 -7.38 -0.69
N HIS A 115 1.57 -7.72 0.47
CA HIS A 115 3.00 -7.95 0.61
C HIS A 115 3.39 -9.37 0.13
N PRO A 116 4.40 -9.51 -0.74
CA PRO A 116 4.95 -10.80 -1.11
C PRO A 116 5.80 -11.35 0.05
N THR A 117 5.21 -12.24 0.85
CA THR A 117 5.88 -12.76 2.04
C THR A 117 6.86 -13.85 1.69
N SER A 118 8.15 -13.62 2.00
CA SER A 118 9.20 -14.63 1.95
C SER A 118 10.20 -14.44 3.11
N PRO A 119 10.93 -15.49 3.54
CA PRO A 119 11.98 -15.33 4.53
C PRO A 119 13.06 -14.35 4.08
N THR A 120 13.52 -13.49 5.00
CA THR A 120 14.75 -12.72 4.83
C THR A 120 15.93 -13.60 5.16
N VAL A 121 16.84 -13.76 4.23
CA VAL A 121 18.03 -14.62 4.40
C VAL A 121 19.32 -13.86 4.06
N PRO A 122 20.47 -14.21 4.64
CA PRO A 122 21.76 -13.65 4.25
C PRO A 122 22.00 -13.82 2.73
N LEU A 123 22.56 -12.81 2.05
CA LEU A 123 22.84 -12.86 0.61
C LEU A 123 23.57 -14.13 0.16
N LYS A 124 24.54 -14.60 0.97
CA LYS A 124 25.29 -15.84 0.70
C LYS A 124 24.45 -17.12 0.73
N ALA A 125 23.26 -17.06 1.33
CA ALA A 125 22.31 -18.17 1.45
C ALA A 125 21.02 -17.92 0.64
N PHE A 126 21.00 -16.84 -0.16
CA PHE A 126 19.84 -16.49 -0.99
C PHE A 126 19.74 -17.47 -2.18
N ASP A 127 18.67 -18.23 -2.17
CA ASP A 127 18.25 -19.08 -3.29
C ASP A 127 17.02 -18.43 -3.94
N ARG A 128 17.20 -17.86 -5.12
CA ARG A 128 16.13 -17.13 -5.83
C ARG A 128 14.88 -17.99 -6.04
N LYS A 129 15.10 -19.25 -6.49
CA LYS A 129 13.96 -20.14 -6.76
C LYS A 129 13.21 -20.50 -5.48
N ALA A 130 13.91 -20.83 -4.42
CA ALA A 130 13.27 -21.16 -3.15
C ALA A 130 12.47 -19.98 -2.59
N ARG A 131 12.98 -18.75 -2.70
CA ARG A 131 12.26 -17.54 -2.23
C ARG A 131 11.07 -17.20 -3.13
N TYR A 132 11.21 -17.39 -4.43
CA TYR A 132 10.09 -17.29 -5.36
C TYR A 132 8.99 -18.31 -5.01
N ASP A 133 9.33 -19.57 -4.80
CA ASP A 133 8.38 -20.62 -4.44
C ASP A 133 7.67 -20.31 -3.11
N ASP A 134 8.35 -19.70 -2.13
CA ASP A 134 7.74 -19.24 -0.87
C ASP A 134 6.67 -18.17 -1.14
N VAL A 135 6.96 -17.17 -1.98
CA VAL A 135 6.00 -16.11 -2.34
C VAL A 135 4.81 -16.68 -3.11
N VAL A 136 5.05 -17.54 -4.09
CA VAL A 136 3.98 -18.17 -4.87
C VAL A 136 3.06 -19.00 -3.97
N LYS A 137 3.63 -19.81 -3.08
CA LYS A 137 2.86 -20.60 -2.11
C LYS A 137 2.03 -19.72 -1.17
N HIS A 138 2.61 -18.59 -0.74
CA HIS A 138 1.93 -17.65 0.15
C HIS A 138 0.75 -16.97 -0.53
N LEU A 139 0.94 -16.48 -1.76
CA LEU A 139 -0.06 -15.65 -2.46
C LEU A 139 -1.18 -16.47 -3.12
N ALA A 140 -0.90 -17.70 -3.56
CA ALA A 140 -1.83 -18.50 -4.37
C ALA A 140 -3.26 -18.58 -3.82
N PRO A 141 -3.52 -18.91 -2.53
CA PRO A 141 -4.88 -19.03 -2.01
C PRO A 141 -5.63 -17.68 -2.01
N TYR A 142 -4.93 -16.58 -1.78
CA TYR A 142 -5.53 -15.24 -1.73
C TYR A 142 -5.81 -14.69 -3.12
N VAL A 143 -4.93 -14.94 -4.08
CA VAL A 143 -5.16 -14.60 -5.49
C VAL A 143 -6.33 -15.41 -6.06
N GLU A 144 -6.43 -16.70 -5.74
CA GLU A 144 -7.59 -17.52 -6.14
C GLU A 144 -8.89 -16.97 -5.57
N HIS A 145 -8.91 -16.59 -4.28
CA HIS A 145 -10.09 -15.98 -3.68
C HIS A 145 -10.45 -14.64 -4.35
N ALA A 146 -9.49 -13.75 -4.50
CA ALA A 146 -9.70 -12.43 -5.11
C ALA A 146 -10.26 -12.54 -6.55
N ASN A 147 -9.70 -13.45 -7.36
CA ASN A 147 -10.20 -13.72 -8.71
C ASN A 147 -11.66 -14.22 -8.70
N ARG A 148 -12.03 -15.06 -7.74
CA ARG A 148 -13.39 -15.59 -7.61
C ARG A 148 -14.40 -14.50 -7.28
N VAL A 149 -14.00 -13.48 -6.50
CA VAL A 149 -14.88 -12.37 -6.09
C VAL A 149 -14.71 -11.11 -6.95
N GLY A 150 -13.82 -11.13 -7.94
CA GLY A 150 -13.62 -10.05 -8.90
C GLY A 150 -12.81 -8.86 -8.37
N LEU A 151 -11.91 -9.07 -7.41
CA LEU A 151 -11.01 -8.06 -6.85
C LEU A 151 -9.63 -8.15 -7.50
N GLU A 152 -9.07 -7.03 -7.98
CA GLU A 152 -7.70 -7.00 -8.50
C GLU A 152 -6.69 -6.88 -7.35
N ILE A 153 -5.86 -7.91 -7.17
CA ILE A 153 -4.72 -7.84 -6.26
C ILE A 153 -3.54 -7.15 -6.95
N VAL A 154 -2.88 -6.28 -6.21
CA VAL A 154 -1.62 -5.64 -6.60
C VAL A 154 -0.52 -6.01 -5.60
N VAL A 155 0.61 -6.51 -6.11
CA VAL A 155 1.75 -6.90 -5.29
C VAL A 155 2.71 -5.72 -5.12
N GLU A 156 3.20 -5.51 -3.89
CA GLU A 156 4.05 -4.38 -3.55
C GLU A 156 5.53 -4.74 -3.56
N ASN A 157 6.40 -3.82 -4.04
CA ASN A 157 7.84 -3.98 -3.92
C ASN A 157 8.30 -3.87 -2.46
N MET A 158 9.15 -4.81 -2.05
CA MET A 158 9.70 -4.85 -0.70
C MET A 158 11.02 -4.06 -0.62
N ARG A 159 11.39 -3.65 0.60
CA ARG A 159 12.65 -2.95 0.87
C ARG A 159 13.72 -3.86 1.47
N VAL A 160 14.95 -3.42 1.42
CA VAL A 160 16.01 -3.93 2.29
C VAL A 160 15.63 -3.64 3.74
N ILE A 161 15.78 -4.62 4.63
CA ILE A 161 15.50 -4.41 6.06
C ILE A 161 16.61 -3.55 6.66
N PRO A 162 16.28 -2.44 7.35
CA PRO A 162 17.25 -1.61 8.04
C PRO A 162 18.16 -2.42 8.96
N GLY A 163 19.46 -2.16 8.89
CA GLY A 163 20.46 -2.92 9.64
C GLY A 163 20.81 -4.30 9.07
N MET A 164 20.11 -4.79 8.04
CA MET A 164 20.33 -6.11 7.41
C MET A 164 20.73 -6.01 5.92
N ARG A 165 21.58 -5.06 5.57
CA ARG A 165 21.98 -4.80 4.16
C ARG A 165 22.66 -5.99 3.44
N LEU A 166 23.15 -6.97 4.19
CA LEU A 166 23.71 -8.22 3.64
C LEU A 166 22.68 -9.37 3.61
N SER A 167 21.41 -9.04 3.66
CA SER A 167 20.29 -9.97 3.54
C SER A 167 19.36 -9.57 2.41
N HIS A 168 18.62 -10.55 1.91
CA HIS A 168 17.65 -10.36 0.86
C HIS A 168 16.35 -11.12 1.17
N ARG A 169 15.23 -10.54 0.79
CA ARG A 169 13.92 -11.19 0.68
C ARG A 169 13.39 -10.96 -0.73
N TYR A 170 12.51 -11.81 -1.20
CA TYR A 170 12.00 -11.70 -2.57
C TYR A 170 11.19 -10.41 -2.80
N CYS A 171 11.15 -9.94 -4.04
CA CYS A 171 10.50 -8.70 -4.49
C CYS A 171 11.15 -7.40 -4.00
N GLN A 172 12.45 -7.42 -3.68
CA GLN A 172 13.23 -6.20 -3.46
C GLN A 172 13.72 -5.56 -4.75
N THR A 173 13.68 -6.29 -5.87
CA THR A 173 14.11 -5.81 -7.19
C THR A 173 12.94 -5.83 -8.18
N PRO A 174 12.95 -4.95 -9.22
CA PRO A 174 11.85 -4.90 -10.18
C PRO A 174 11.63 -6.20 -10.94
N ASP A 175 12.71 -6.96 -11.22
CA ASP A 175 12.63 -8.23 -11.94
C ASP A 175 11.96 -9.33 -11.11
N GLU A 176 12.27 -9.42 -9.81
CA GLU A 176 11.61 -10.34 -8.88
C GLU A 176 10.12 -10.00 -8.69
N LEU A 177 9.82 -8.70 -8.57
CA LEU A 177 8.44 -8.22 -8.42
C LEU A 177 7.61 -8.53 -9.66
N CYS A 178 8.16 -8.25 -10.86
CA CYS A 178 7.50 -8.54 -12.12
C CYS A 178 7.32 -10.04 -12.36
N GLU A 179 8.28 -10.88 -11.94
CA GLU A 179 8.16 -12.34 -12.03
C GLU A 179 6.96 -12.86 -11.24
N VAL A 180 6.73 -12.34 -10.03
CA VAL A 180 5.54 -12.68 -9.22
C VAL A 180 4.26 -12.13 -9.86
N ALA A 181 4.26 -10.88 -10.30
CA ALA A 181 3.11 -10.27 -10.94
C ALA A 181 2.69 -11.03 -12.20
N ASP A 182 3.64 -11.40 -13.06
CA ASP A 182 3.39 -12.15 -14.29
C ASP A 182 2.88 -13.57 -14.04
N THR A 183 3.36 -14.22 -12.97
CA THR A 183 2.93 -15.57 -12.59
C THR A 183 1.43 -15.66 -12.32
N PHE A 184 0.86 -14.64 -11.71
CA PHE A 184 -0.54 -14.62 -11.31
C PHE A 184 -1.40 -13.65 -12.14
N GLY A 185 -0.80 -12.86 -13.03
CA GLY A 185 -1.49 -11.80 -13.75
C GLY A 185 -1.89 -10.63 -12.85
N LEU A 186 -1.08 -10.30 -11.83
CA LEU A 186 -1.35 -9.22 -10.88
C LEU A 186 -0.90 -7.86 -11.41
N GLY A 187 -1.53 -6.82 -10.87
CA GLY A 187 -0.97 -5.48 -10.90
C GLY A 187 0.19 -5.32 -9.92
N ILE A 188 0.87 -4.18 -10.01
CA ILE A 188 1.96 -3.79 -9.10
C ILE A 188 1.58 -2.51 -8.36
N CYS A 189 1.82 -2.53 -7.04
CA CYS A 189 1.93 -1.35 -6.20
C CYS A 189 3.41 -0.98 -6.11
N TRP A 190 3.78 0.25 -6.48
CA TRP A 190 5.16 0.72 -6.35
C TRP A 190 5.29 1.65 -5.16
N ASP A 191 6.06 1.21 -4.15
CA ASP A 191 6.45 2.04 -3.01
C ASP A 191 7.79 2.71 -3.27
N PHE A 192 7.77 4.05 -3.31
CA PHE A 192 8.94 4.88 -3.61
C PHE A 192 9.97 4.86 -2.47
N GLY A 193 9.51 4.81 -1.23
CA GLY A 193 10.38 4.72 -0.07
C GLY A 193 11.10 3.38 0.03
N HIS A 194 10.40 2.27 -0.23
CA HIS A 194 11.00 0.94 -0.30
C HIS A 194 12.10 0.86 -1.37
N ALA A 195 11.83 1.43 -2.54
CA ALA A 195 12.79 1.50 -3.64
C ALA A 195 14.01 2.37 -3.26
N ASN A 196 13.80 3.50 -2.56
CA ASN A 196 14.86 4.38 -2.10
C ASN A 196 15.80 3.68 -1.09
N ILE A 197 15.25 2.97 -0.08
CA ILE A 197 16.04 2.19 0.88
C ILE A 197 16.85 1.10 0.17
N SER A 198 16.28 0.51 -0.88
CA SER A 198 16.93 -0.53 -1.69
C SER A 198 17.97 0.04 -2.66
N GLY A 199 18.11 1.37 -2.73
CA GLY A 199 19.07 2.05 -3.60
C GLY A 199 18.73 1.94 -5.09
N LEU A 200 17.45 1.73 -5.41
CA LEU A 200 16.96 1.60 -6.78
C LEU A 200 16.77 2.98 -7.41
N ARG A 201 17.09 3.08 -8.70
CA ARG A 201 16.71 4.25 -9.48
C ARG A 201 15.25 4.15 -9.89
N GLN A 202 14.45 5.16 -9.52
CA GLN A 202 13.00 5.13 -9.65
C GLN A 202 12.56 5.01 -11.12
N SER A 203 13.08 5.86 -12.00
CA SER A 203 12.68 5.89 -13.41
C SER A 203 13.04 4.60 -14.15
N GLU A 204 14.22 4.02 -13.90
CA GLU A 204 14.64 2.76 -14.51
C GLU A 204 13.78 1.59 -14.02
N SER A 205 13.49 1.56 -12.73
CA SER A 205 12.66 0.53 -12.10
C SER A 205 11.22 0.59 -12.63
N LEU A 206 10.63 1.78 -12.68
CA LEU A 206 9.27 1.97 -13.20
C LEU A 206 9.18 1.65 -14.69
N ALA A 207 10.20 2.01 -15.50
CA ALA A 207 10.24 1.62 -16.91
C ALA A 207 10.24 0.09 -17.08
N TYR A 208 10.93 -0.65 -16.19
CA TYR A 208 10.93 -2.12 -16.18
C TYR A 208 9.57 -2.69 -15.75
N VAL A 209 8.95 -2.13 -14.72
CA VAL A 209 7.59 -2.49 -14.23
C VAL A 209 6.55 -2.30 -15.36
N GLY A 210 6.62 -1.17 -16.06
CA GLY A 210 5.80 -0.88 -17.23
C GLY A 210 4.30 -0.87 -16.92
N LYS A 211 3.52 -1.47 -17.77
CA LYS A 211 2.04 -1.52 -17.69
C LYS A 211 1.46 -2.32 -16.52
N ARG A 212 2.30 -3.04 -15.76
CA ARG A 212 1.89 -3.74 -14.53
C ARG A 212 1.60 -2.76 -13.40
N LEU A 213 2.13 -1.52 -13.46
CA LEU A 213 1.91 -0.50 -12.46
C LEU A 213 0.43 -0.09 -12.40
N LYS A 214 -0.21 -0.26 -11.25
CA LYS A 214 -1.63 0.07 -11.01
C LYS A 214 -1.82 1.13 -9.94
N VAL A 215 -1.06 1.03 -8.86
CA VAL A 215 -1.11 1.95 -7.72
C VAL A 215 0.30 2.27 -7.24
N ILE A 216 0.44 3.33 -6.47
CA ILE A 216 1.70 3.79 -5.91
C ILE A 216 1.54 4.14 -4.44
N HIS A 217 2.60 3.91 -3.65
CA HIS A 217 2.75 4.42 -2.30
C HIS A 217 3.81 5.52 -2.29
N ILE A 218 3.36 6.75 -2.06
CA ILE A 218 4.21 7.93 -2.01
C ILE A 218 4.59 8.18 -0.55
N ASN A 219 5.83 7.93 -0.24
CA ASN A 219 6.45 8.29 1.03
C ASN A 219 7.94 8.57 0.80
N ASP A 220 8.55 9.27 1.74
CA ASP A 220 9.95 9.62 1.69
C ASP A 220 10.71 9.06 2.89
N ASN A 221 12.00 8.93 2.76
CA ASN A 221 12.94 8.52 3.81
C ASN A 221 14.35 8.93 3.43
N THR A 222 15.32 8.67 4.31
CA THR A 222 16.73 9.02 4.08
C THR A 222 17.55 7.90 3.41
N GLY A 223 16.89 6.84 2.93
CA GLY A 223 17.53 5.65 2.36
C GLY A 223 18.13 4.71 3.42
N ILE A 224 17.78 4.90 4.71
CA ILE A 224 18.27 4.11 5.84
C ILE A 224 17.14 3.33 6.48
N ASP A 225 16.13 4.03 6.98
CA ASP A 225 14.97 3.48 7.66
C ASP A 225 13.68 3.74 6.88
N ASP A 226 12.66 2.98 7.18
CA ASP A 226 11.35 3.07 6.57
C ASP A 226 10.49 4.10 7.30
N ASP A 227 10.88 5.36 7.15
CA ASP A 227 10.35 6.46 7.96
C ASP A 227 8.94 6.88 7.59
N HIS A 228 8.52 6.64 6.34
CA HIS A 228 7.24 7.09 5.79
C HIS A 228 6.96 8.57 6.08
N VAL A 229 7.96 9.44 5.90
CA VAL A 229 7.76 10.89 5.99
C VAL A 229 7.17 11.45 4.69
N ALA A 230 6.67 12.67 4.74
CA ALA A 230 6.13 13.31 3.55
C ALA A 230 7.24 13.59 2.51
N PRO A 231 6.90 13.64 1.20
CA PRO A 231 7.84 14.01 0.16
C PRO A 231 8.56 15.32 0.47
N PHE A 232 9.83 15.37 0.06
CA PHE A 232 10.80 16.48 0.33
C PHE A 232 11.30 16.55 1.78
N MET A 233 10.89 15.61 2.66
CA MET A 233 11.42 15.49 4.02
C MET A 233 12.51 14.43 4.15
N GLY A 234 12.76 13.66 3.09
CA GLY A 234 13.83 12.67 2.95
C GLY A 234 14.76 12.98 1.80
N ASN A 235 15.20 11.95 1.09
CA ASN A 235 16.12 12.08 -0.04
C ASN A 235 15.71 11.31 -1.30
N VAL A 236 14.45 10.95 -1.43
CA VAL A 236 13.91 10.40 -2.69
C VAL A 236 14.08 11.44 -3.80
N ASP A 237 14.64 11.04 -4.94
CA ASP A 237 14.68 11.91 -6.13
C ASP A 237 13.30 11.95 -6.79
N TRP A 238 12.48 12.91 -6.35
CA TRP A 238 11.11 13.06 -6.83
C TRP A 238 11.01 13.44 -8.30
N ARG A 239 12.04 14.09 -8.87
CA ARG A 239 12.06 14.38 -10.31
C ARG A 239 12.27 13.11 -11.12
N ASP A 240 13.20 12.24 -10.71
CA ASP A 240 13.42 10.93 -11.31
C ASP A 240 12.20 10.02 -11.12
N ALA A 241 11.59 10.03 -9.93
CA ALA A 241 10.38 9.26 -9.61
C ALA A 241 9.20 9.65 -10.51
N MET A 242 8.90 10.93 -10.64
CA MET A 242 7.79 11.42 -11.49
C MET A 242 8.08 11.23 -12.97
N HIS A 243 9.34 11.37 -13.40
CA HIS A 243 9.75 11.00 -14.75
C HIS A 243 9.45 9.52 -15.04
N GLY A 244 9.73 8.63 -14.09
CA GLY A 244 9.37 7.21 -14.20
C GLY A 244 7.87 6.98 -14.40
N LEU A 245 7.02 7.70 -13.66
CA LEU A 245 5.56 7.65 -13.85
C LEU A 245 5.12 8.15 -15.24
N ALA A 246 5.79 9.19 -15.75
CA ALA A 246 5.54 9.69 -17.10
C ALA A 246 5.90 8.64 -18.18
N LEU A 247 7.04 7.95 -18.03
CA LEU A 247 7.50 6.92 -18.98
C LEU A 247 6.50 5.76 -19.12
N VAL A 248 5.79 5.40 -18.07
CA VAL A 248 4.81 4.29 -18.09
C VAL A 248 3.37 4.73 -18.32
N ASP A 249 3.16 6.03 -18.54
CA ASP A 249 1.85 6.65 -18.73
C ASP A 249 0.90 6.36 -17.56
N TYR A 250 1.42 6.48 -16.32
CA TYR A 250 0.65 6.21 -15.11
C TYR A 250 -0.58 7.10 -14.99
N ASN A 251 -1.71 6.52 -14.58
CA ASN A 251 -2.99 7.19 -14.42
C ASN A 251 -3.80 6.68 -13.20
N GLY A 252 -3.17 5.92 -12.33
CA GLY A 252 -3.77 5.42 -11.09
C GLY A 252 -3.86 6.48 -9.99
N PRO A 253 -4.31 6.09 -8.77
CA PRO A 253 -4.40 6.99 -7.62
C PRO A 253 -3.02 7.54 -7.21
N PHE A 254 -2.98 8.81 -6.85
CA PHE A 254 -1.78 9.47 -6.31
C PHE A 254 -1.81 9.35 -4.78
N ASN A 255 -1.35 8.20 -4.27
CA ASN A 255 -1.58 7.79 -2.88
C ASN A 255 -0.39 8.04 -1.97
N PHE A 256 -0.61 8.82 -0.90
CA PHE A 256 0.37 9.08 0.15
C PHE A 256 0.28 8.02 1.25
N GLU A 257 1.38 7.32 1.50
CA GLU A 257 1.52 6.39 2.61
C GLU A 257 2.43 6.95 3.70
N ILE A 258 1.88 7.83 4.53
CA ILE A 258 2.63 8.62 5.49
C ILE A 258 2.37 8.16 6.93
N ASN A 259 3.45 8.06 7.71
CA ASN A 259 3.36 7.83 9.15
C ASN A 259 2.97 9.09 9.89
N THR A 260 1.73 9.14 10.36
CA THR A 260 1.17 10.30 11.09
C THR A 260 1.32 10.21 12.61
N ALA A 261 1.93 9.14 13.15
CA ALA A 261 1.99 8.91 14.60
C ALA A 261 2.66 10.04 15.39
N ARG A 262 3.61 10.75 14.76
CA ARG A 262 4.32 11.87 15.38
C ARG A 262 3.68 13.24 15.11
N ILE A 263 2.58 13.29 14.35
CA ILE A 263 1.88 14.55 14.02
C ILE A 263 0.80 14.80 15.06
N PRO A 264 0.89 15.90 15.83
CA PRO A 264 -0.15 16.25 16.80
C PRO A 264 -1.54 16.37 16.15
N ALA A 265 -2.58 15.96 16.85
CA ALA A 265 -3.96 16.01 16.35
C ALA A 265 -4.34 17.39 15.80
N SER A 266 -3.97 18.47 16.51
CA SER A 266 -4.22 19.84 16.09
C SER A 266 -3.51 20.29 14.81
N ALA A 267 -2.43 19.60 14.42
CA ALA A 267 -1.67 19.91 13.20
C ALA A 267 -2.09 19.07 11.98
N ARG A 268 -2.89 18.01 12.16
CA ARG A 268 -3.28 17.12 11.06
C ARG A 268 -4.09 17.77 9.95
N PRO A 269 -4.99 18.73 10.21
CA PRO A 269 -5.65 19.50 9.15
C PRO A 269 -4.66 20.25 8.25
N ALA A 270 -3.71 20.95 8.85
CA ALA A 270 -2.67 21.66 8.09
C ALA A 270 -1.75 20.69 7.34
N PHE A 271 -1.49 19.52 7.91
CA PHE A 271 -0.69 18.49 7.27
C PHE A 271 -1.41 17.83 6.08
N ALA A 272 -2.71 17.57 6.17
CA ALA A 272 -3.50 17.10 5.04
C ALA A 272 -3.49 18.11 3.88
N ASN A 273 -3.65 19.41 4.17
CA ASN A 273 -3.51 20.47 3.17
C ASN A 273 -2.11 20.52 2.57
N TYR A 274 -1.06 20.31 3.38
CA TYR A 274 0.31 20.20 2.87
C TYR A 274 0.45 19.07 1.86
N LEU A 275 -0.10 17.88 2.13
CA LEU A 275 -0.03 16.74 1.20
C LEU A 275 -0.75 17.03 -0.13
N THR A 276 -1.89 17.75 -0.11
CA THR A 276 -2.57 18.13 -1.35
C THR A 276 -1.77 19.15 -2.18
N GLU A 277 -1.05 20.07 -1.55
CA GLU A 277 -0.13 20.98 -2.25
C GLU A 277 1.09 20.23 -2.79
N VAL A 278 1.67 19.32 -2.02
CA VAL A 278 2.76 18.44 -2.46
C VAL A 278 2.34 17.59 -3.67
N ALA A 279 1.10 17.09 -3.68
CA ALA A 279 0.59 16.36 -4.83
C ALA A 279 0.62 17.20 -6.11
N LYS A 280 0.18 18.45 -6.04
CA LYS A 280 0.20 19.37 -7.18
C LYS A 280 1.63 19.60 -7.70
N GLU A 281 2.58 19.80 -6.80
CA GLU A 281 3.99 19.96 -7.16
C GLU A 281 4.56 18.72 -7.84
N LEU A 282 4.34 17.53 -7.26
CA LEU A 282 4.82 16.27 -7.84
C LEU A 282 4.17 15.99 -9.20
N ILE A 283 2.86 16.21 -9.33
CA ILE A 283 2.14 16.03 -10.61
C ILE A 283 2.71 16.95 -11.70
N SER A 284 3.14 18.18 -11.33
CA SER A 284 3.76 19.10 -12.29
C SER A 284 5.07 18.57 -12.88
N TYR A 285 5.74 17.61 -12.22
CA TYR A 285 6.95 16.96 -12.74
C TYR A 285 6.64 15.83 -13.73
N ILE A 286 5.39 15.35 -13.79
CA ILE A 286 4.94 14.33 -14.76
C ILE A 286 4.63 14.98 -16.12
N GLU A 287 4.20 16.23 -16.12
CA GLU A 287 3.83 17.03 -17.30
C GLU A 287 5.04 17.67 -17.96
#